data_3030d15782d48083c6199b37b6f763c4
#
_entry.id   3030d15782d48083c6199b37b6f763c4
#
_cell.length_a   1.000
_cell.length_b   1.000
_cell.length_c   1.000
_cell.angle_alpha   90.00
_cell.angle_beta   90.00
_cell.angle_gamma   90.00
#
_symmetry.space_group_name_H-M   'P 1'
#
loop_
_entity.id
_entity.type
_entity.pdbx_description
1 polymer ?
#
loop_
_entity_poly.entity_id
_entity_poly.type
_entity_poly.pdbx_seq_one_letter_code
_entity_poly.pdbx_strand_id
1 'polypeptide(L)'
;MIEFNHFNFNVLNLEKSIAFYKEAIGLSVVREKDSSDGSFKIVYLGDGRTGFTLELTWMRDRKEPYNLGDEEFHLAFKTDEYDAFHKKHEEMGCICYENP
;
A
#
# COMPACT_ATOMS: atom_id res chain seq x y z
N MET A 1 -6.15 -26.45 -3.19
CA MET A 1 -5.65 -25.35 -4.00
C MET A 1 -5.17 -24.22 -3.09
N ILE A 2 -4.04 -23.62 -3.43
CA ILE A 2 -3.50 -22.45 -2.70
C ILE A 2 -3.29 -21.34 -3.72
N GLU A 3 -3.69 -20.12 -3.38
CA GLU A 3 -3.51 -18.97 -4.26
C GLU A 3 -3.09 -17.75 -3.46
N PHE A 4 -2.46 -16.78 -4.12
CA PHE A 4 -2.09 -15.52 -3.49
C PHE A 4 -3.33 -14.77 -3.03
N ASN A 5 -3.26 -14.16 -1.83
CA ASN A 5 -4.39 -13.45 -1.24
C ASN A 5 -4.07 -11.98 -0.98
N HIS A 6 -3.13 -11.71 -0.09
CA HIS A 6 -2.81 -10.33 0.27
C HIS A 6 -1.39 -10.21 0.83
N PHE A 7 -0.92 -8.98 0.89
CA PHE A 7 0.33 -8.60 1.55
C PHE A 7 0.05 -7.43 2.48
N ASN A 8 0.56 -7.48 3.70
CA ASN A 8 0.30 -6.45 4.72
C ASN A 8 1.51 -5.55 4.97
N PHE A 9 1.25 -4.24 5.03
CA PHE A 9 2.14 -3.28 5.67
C PHE A 9 1.43 -2.67 6.87
N ASN A 10 2.15 -2.48 7.97
CA ASN A 10 1.66 -1.64 9.04
C ASN A 10 2.05 -0.18 8.74
N VAL A 11 1.13 0.74 9.00
CA VAL A 11 1.31 2.16 8.71
C VAL A 11 0.94 3.01 9.91
N LEU A 12 1.58 4.18 10.04
CA LEU A 12 1.30 5.09 11.15
C LEU A 12 0.14 6.04 10.87
N ASN A 13 -0.05 6.41 9.61
CA ASN A 13 -1.14 7.29 9.19
C ASN A 13 -1.92 6.62 8.06
N LEU A 14 -3.00 5.96 8.43
CA LEU A 14 -3.79 5.15 7.49
C LEU A 14 -4.39 5.99 6.36
N GLU A 15 -4.98 7.14 6.68
CA GLU A 15 -5.63 7.99 5.68
C GLU A 15 -4.62 8.51 4.65
N LYS A 16 -3.44 8.90 5.10
CA LYS A 16 -2.37 9.35 4.22
C LYS A 16 -1.90 8.22 3.30
N SER A 17 -1.76 7.01 3.84
CA SER A 17 -1.35 5.85 3.05
C SER A 17 -2.39 5.47 2.01
N ILE A 18 -3.68 5.46 2.38
CA ILE A 18 -4.78 5.19 1.44
C ILE A 18 -4.75 6.21 0.30
N ALA A 19 -4.63 7.50 0.62
CA ALA A 19 -4.59 8.57 -0.37
C ALA A 19 -3.39 8.41 -1.32
N PHE A 20 -2.23 8.04 -0.77
CA PHE A 20 -1.03 7.81 -1.57
C PHE A 20 -1.23 6.69 -2.59
N TYR A 21 -1.69 5.52 -2.15
CA TYR A 21 -1.86 4.38 -3.05
C TYR A 21 -2.96 4.62 -4.08
N LYS A 22 -3.99 5.36 -3.73
CA LYS A 22 -5.03 5.76 -4.69
C LYS A 22 -4.47 6.67 -5.77
N GLU A 23 -3.73 7.71 -5.38
CA GLU A 23 -3.16 8.66 -6.31
C GLU A 23 -2.04 8.06 -7.15
N ALA A 24 -1.10 7.36 -6.51
CA ALA A 24 0.09 6.87 -7.18
C ALA A 24 -0.20 5.73 -8.16
N ILE A 25 -1.05 4.79 -7.79
CA ILE A 25 -1.26 3.56 -8.56
C ILE A 25 -2.73 3.14 -8.71
N GLY A 26 -3.66 3.98 -8.29
CA GLY A 26 -5.09 3.76 -8.55
C GLY A 26 -5.74 2.67 -7.71
N LEU A 27 -5.17 2.30 -6.56
CA LEU A 27 -5.80 1.32 -5.69
C LEU A 27 -6.99 1.92 -4.96
N SER A 28 -8.00 1.09 -4.71
CA SER A 28 -9.22 1.50 -3.99
C SER A 28 -9.48 0.60 -2.80
N VAL A 29 -10.08 1.16 -1.76
CA VAL A 29 -10.51 0.37 -0.59
C VAL A 29 -11.63 -0.58 -1.01
N VAL A 30 -11.40 -1.88 -0.86
CA VAL A 30 -12.38 -2.91 -1.20
C VAL A 30 -12.94 -3.61 0.04
N ARG A 31 -12.30 -3.47 1.19
CA ARG A 31 -12.76 -4.05 2.45
C ARG A 31 -12.11 -3.31 3.61
N GLU A 32 -12.84 -3.25 4.73
CA GLU A 32 -12.34 -2.69 5.99
C GLU A 32 -12.66 -3.65 7.13
N LYS A 33 -11.81 -3.63 8.15
CA LYS A 33 -12.01 -4.37 9.40
C LYS A 33 -11.57 -3.52 10.58
N ASP A 34 -12.45 -3.33 11.54
CA ASP A 34 -12.16 -2.61 12.78
C ASP A 34 -12.12 -3.59 13.95
N SER A 35 -11.22 -3.35 14.90
CA SER A 35 -11.28 -4.04 16.20
C SER A 35 -12.47 -3.56 16.99
N SER A 36 -12.98 -4.39 17.91
CA SER A 36 -14.12 -4.03 18.76
C SER A 36 -13.80 -2.88 19.72
N ASP A 37 -12.54 -2.71 20.10
CA ASP A 37 -12.09 -1.72 21.09
C ASP A 37 -11.36 -0.51 20.46
N GLY A 38 -11.30 -0.43 19.13
CA GLY A 38 -10.59 0.65 18.45
C GLY A 38 -9.07 0.53 18.43
N SER A 39 -8.52 -0.60 18.90
CA SER A 39 -7.06 -0.79 18.99
C SER A 39 -6.37 -0.93 17.64
N PHE A 40 -7.09 -1.36 16.62
CA PHE A 40 -6.54 -1.45 15.26
C PHE A 40 -7.62 -1.22 14.22
N LYS A 41 -7.16 -0.85 13.02
CA LYS A 41 -7.99 -0.80 11.82
C LYS A 41 -7.19 -1.37 10.66
N ILE A 42 -7.86 -2.16 9.84
CA ILE A 42 -7.26 -2.77 8.65
C ILE A 42 -8.08 -2.35 7.43
N VAL A 43 -7.40 -1.91 6.37
CA VAL A 43 -8.06 -1.69 5.08
C VAL A 43 -7.37 -2.55 4.03
N TYR A 44 -8.16 -3.02 3.07
CA TYR A 44 -7.69 -3.82 1.96
C TYR A 44 -7.85 -3.01 0.68
N LEU A 45 -6.74 -2.77 -0.01
CA LEU A 45 -6.71 -2.02 -1.25
C LEU A 45 -6.63 -2.97 -2.43
N GLY A 46 -7.51 -2.82 -3.39
CA GLY A 46 -7.56 -3.66 -4.58
C GLY A 46 -7.26 -2.87 -5.85
N ASP A 47 -6.82 -3.60 -6.90
CA ASP A 47 -6.50 -3.02 -8.20
C ASP A 47 -7.67 -3.06 -9.19
N GLY A 48 -8.79 -3.71 -8.82
CA GLY A 48 -9.95 -3.87 -9.70
C GLY A 48 -9.77 -4.90 -10.81
N ARG A 49 -8.65 -5.61 -10.83
CA ARG A 49 -8.32 -6.60 -11.87
C ARG A 49 -8.05 -7.99 -11.32
N THR A 50 -7.31 -8.07 -10.23
CA THR A 50 -6.95 -9.34 -9.60
C THR A 50 -7.66 -9.46 -8.26
N GLY A 51 -7.65 -10.64 -7.67
CA GLY A 51 -8.18 -10.84 -6.32
C GLY A 51 -7.16 -10.52 -5.22
N PHE A 52 -5.92 -10.22 -5.59
CA PHE A 52 -4.88 -9.88 -4.63
C PHE A 52 -5.09 -8.48 -4.07
N THR A 53 -4.86 -8.31 -2.75
CA THR A 53 -5.04 -7.01 -2.11
C THR A 53 -3.78 -6.61 -1.33
N LEU A 54 -3.57 -5.30 -1.24
CA LEU A 54 -2.62 -4.72 -0.31
C LEU A 54 -3.36 -4.38 0.96
N GLU A 55 -2.97 -5.03 2.07
CA GLU A 55 -3.58 -4.83 3.38
C GLU A 55 -2.75 -3.80 4.15
N LEU A 56 -3.40 -2.76 4.63
CA LEU A 56 -2.78 -1.74 5.47
C LEU A 56 -3.36 -1.86 6.88
N THR A 57 -2.50 -2.06 7.87
CA THR A 57 -2.89 -2.16 9.27
C THR A 57 -2.42 -0.94 10.04
N TRP A 58 -3.35 -0.30 10.72
CA TRP A 58 -3.07 0.81 11.64
C TRP A 58 -3.30 0.32 13.07
N MET A 59 -2.31 0.60 13.94
CA MET A 59 -2.36 0.26 15.37
C MET A 59 -2.46 1.56 16.17
N ARG A 60 -3.55 1.73 16.92
CA ARG A 60 -3.81 2.94 17.71
C ARG A 60 -2.64 3.35 18.61
N ASP A 61 -2.02 2.38 19.26
CA ASP A 61 -1.00 2.66 20.27
C ASP A 61 0.43 2.69 19.72
N ARG A 62 0.60 2.50 18.44
CA ARG A 62 1.91 2.58 17.79
C ARG A 62 2.17 4.02 17.33
N LYS A 63 3.21 4.65 17.89
CA LYS A 63 3.59 6.03 17.54
C LYS A 63 4.96 6.12 16.89
N GLU A 64 5.81 5.12 17.09
CA GLU A 64 7.15 5.11 16.54
C GLU A 64 7.18 4.50 15.15
N PRO A 65 8.08 4.99 14.26
CA PRO A 65 8.25 4.38 12.94
C PRO A 65 8.54 2.89 13.05
N TYR A 66 8.04 2.13 12.07
CA TYR A 66 8.31 0.70 12.00
C TYR A 66 9.74 0.45 11.53
N ASN A 67 10.37 -0.57 12.12
CA ASN A 67 11.67 -1.02 11.67
C ASN A 67 11.48 -1.91 10.45
N LEU A 68 11.94 -1.45 9.30
CA LEU A 68 11.81 -2.16 8.02
C LEU A 68 13.03 -3.03 7.71
N GLY A 69 13.96 -3.15 8.67
CA GLY A 69 15.19 -3.92 8.48
C GLY A 69 16.06 -3.30 7.39
N ASP A 70 16.65 -4.13 6.57
CA ASP A 70 17.51 -3.68 5.47
C ASP A 70 16.70 -3.29 4.21
N GLU A 71 15.38 -3.32 4.29
CA GLU A 71 14.47 -2.96 3.19
C GLU A 71 14.73 -3.78 1.90
N GLU A 72 15.06 -5.05 2.07
CA GLU A 72 15.38 -5.95 0.97
C GLU A 72 14.17 -6.69 0.41
N PHE A 73 12.99 -6.13 0.60
CA PHE A 73 11.75 -6.66 0.04
C PHE A 73 11.02 -5.57 -0.73
N HIS A 74 10.17 -5.98 -1.64
CA HIS A 74 9.37 -5.01 -2.41
C HIS A 74 8.08 -5.65 -2.90
N LEU A 75 7.11 -4.80 -3.22
CA LEU A 75 5.88 -5.18 -3.88
C LEU A 75 5.91 -4.55 -5.28
N ALA A 76 5.76 -5.37 -6.30
CA ALA A 76 5.86 -4.92 -7.68
C ALA A 76 4.49 -4.82 -8.33
N PHE A 77 4.31 -3.79 -9.14
CA PHE A 77 3.15 -3.61 -10.01
C PHE A 77 3.65 -3.51 -11.44
N LYS A 78 2.88 -4.05 -12.36
CA LYS A 78 3.20 -3.91 -13.78
C LYS A 78 2.15 -3.02 -14.45
N THR A 79 2.56 -2.31 -15.48
CA THR A 79 1.68 -1.46 -16.25
C THR A 79 2.11 -1.47 -17.72
N ASP A 80 1.16 -1.24 -18.62
CA ASP A 80 1.42 -0.99 -20.03
C ASP A 80 1.56 0.52 -20.33
N GLU A 81 1.52 1.37 -19.29
CA GLU A 81 1.62 2.81 -19.39
C GLU A 81 2.79 3.35 -18.56
N TYR A 82 3.95 2.72 -18.69
CA TYR A 82 5.12 3.03 -17.86
C TYR A 82 5.50 4.51 -17.89
N ASP A 83 5.59 5.09 -19.09
CA ASP A 83 6.04 6.49 -19.20
C ASP A 83 5.09 7.47 -18.52
N ALA A 84 3.79 7.25 -18.63
CA ALA A 84 2.78 8.10 -18.00
C ALA A 84 2.86 7.99 -16.47
N PHE A 85 2.99 6.79 -15.93
CA PHE A 85 3.12 6.58 -14.50
C PHE A 85 4.45 7.10 -13.96
N HIS A 86 5.53 6.91 -14.69
CA HIS A 86 6.84 7.45 -14.30
C HIS A 86 6.79 8.98 -14.16
N LYS A 87 6.21 9.66 -15.15
CA LYS A 87 6.03 11.10 -15.11
C LYS A 87 5.19 11.54 -13.90
N LYS A 88 4.08 10.85 -13.66
CA LYS A 88 3.21 11.13 -12.53
C LYS A 88 3.95 10.97 -11.20
N HIS A 89 4.68 9.88 -11.03
CA HIS A 89 5.44 9.62 -9.80
C HIS A 89 6.57 10.62 -9.61
N GLU A 90 7.19 11.07 -10.69
CA GLU A 90 8.18 12.14 -10.66
C GLU A 90 7.56 13.45 -10.15
N GLU A 91 6.40 13.81 -10.68
CA GLU A 91 5.66 14.99 -10.24
C GLU A 91 5.19 14.89 -8.78
N MET A 92 4.86 13.70 -8.32
CA MET A 92 4.51 13.43 -6.93
C MET A 92 5.72 13.42 -6.00
N GLY A 93 6.94 13.37 -6.54
CA GLY A 93 8.16 13.31 -5.75
C GLY A 93 8.34 12.00 -4.99
N CYS A 94 7.79 10.90 -5.47
CA CYS A 94 7.82 9.60 -4.77
C CYS A 94 8.77 8.56 -5.37
N ILE A 95 9.60 8.96 -6.35
CA ILE A 95 10.62 8.07 -6.91
C ILE A 95 11.87 8.11 -6.03
N CYS A 96 12.21 6.98 -5.41
CA CYS A 96 13.38 6.89 -4.54
C CYS A 96 14.66 6.65 -5.34
N TYR A 97 14.57 5.87 -6.41
CA TYR A 97 15.67 5.64 -7.34
C TYR A 97 15.11 5.12 -8.67
N GLU A 98 15.90 5.32 -9.72
CA GLU A 98 15.53 4.90 -11.06
C GLU A 98 16.06 3.50 -11.37
N ASN A 99 15.32 2.74 -12.16
CA ASN A 99 15.84 1.51 -12.73
C ASN A 99 16.76 1.84 -13.90
N PRO A 100 17.92 1.19 -14.00
CA PRO A 100 18.80 1.40 -15.12
C PRO A 100 18.21 0.91 -16.45
#